data_9f4a9127872a41e2b15abb13e415b2e7
#
_entry.id   9f4a9127872a41e2b15abb13e415b2e7
#
_cell.length_a   1.000
_cell.length_b   1.000
_cell.length_c   1.000
_cell.angle_alpha   90.00
_cell.angle_beta   90.00
_cell.angle_gamma   90.00
#
_symmetry.space_group_name_H-M   'P 1'
#
loop_
_entity.id
_entity.type
_entity.pdbx_description
1 polymer ?
#
loop_
_entity_poly.entity_id
_entity_poly.type
_entity_poly.pdbx_seq_one_letter_code
_entity_poly.pdbx_strand_id
1 'polypeptide(L)'
;MSLFIQNRASEVFGVDIHPAAEILGGVMIDHATGVVIGETAKIDTNVSIFQGVTLGGKGNERGDRHPKIQSGVSIYASSTVLGNITIGKNSTIAAGSLVLKDVDPNTTVAGIPAKVLST
;
A
#
# COMPACT_ATOMS: atom_id res chain seq x y z
N MET A 1 7.96 -11.05 -11.50
CA MET A 1 6.82 -10.80 -12.39
C MET A 1 6.16 -9.49 -12.00
N SER A 2 5.90 -8.65 -12.98
CA SER A 2 5.21 -7.38 -12.77
C SER A 2 3.77 -7.47 -13.24
N LEU A 3 2.88 -6.81 -12.53
CA LEU A 3 1.46 -6.81 -12.81
C LEU A 3 0.93 -5.39 -12.75
N PHE A 4 0.22 -4.96 -13.79
CA PHE A 4 -0.47 -3.67 -13.81
C PHE A 4 -1.96 -3.88 -13.55
N ILE A 5 -2.51 -3.10 -12.64
CA ILE A 5 -3.92 -3.13 -12.28
C ILE A 5 -4.55 -1.80 -12.65
N GLN A 6 -5.68 -1.85 -13.37
CA GLN A 6 -6.39 -0.66 -13.82
C GLN A 6 -7.84 -0.72 -13.34
N ASN A 7 -8.18 0.15 -12.42
CA ASN A 7 -9.55 0.46 -12.01
C ASN A 7 -10.38 -0.70 -11.45
N ARG A 8 -9.78 -1.84 -11.12
CA ARG A 8 -10.52 -2.91 -10.47
C ARG A 8 -9.58 -3.85 -9.75
N ALA A 9 -10.09 -4.40 -8.68
CA ALA A 9 -9.41 -5.45 -7.96
C ALA A 9 -9.67 -6.79 -8.61
N SER A 10 -8.69 -7.69 -8.55
CA SER A 10 -8.83 -9.05 -9.02
C SER A 10 -7.85 -9.95 -8.27
N GLU A 11 -8.17 -11.22 -8.19
CA GLU A 11 -7.26 -12.22 -7.69
C GLU A 11 -6.41 -12.75 -8.83
N VAL A 12 -5.09 -12.62 -8.71
CA VAL A 12 -4.14 -13.10 -9.71
C VAL A 12 -2.87 -13.56 -9.00
N PHE A 13 -2.48 -14.81 -9.19
CA PHE A 13 -1.19 -15.36 -8.73
C PHE A 13 -0.82 -15.03 -7.27
N GLY A 14 -1.72 -15.29 -6.33
CA GLY A 14 -1.43 -15.08 -4.92
C GLY A 14 -1.58 -13.65 -4.45
N VAL A 15 -2.22 -12.80 -5.24
CA VAL A 15 -2.65 -11.47 -4.85
C VAL A 15 -4.06 -11.55 -4.27
N ASP A 16 -4.26 -11.01 -3.08
CA ASP A 16 -5.56 -10.95 -2.42
C ASP A 16 -6.02 -9.50 -2.34
N ILE A 17 -6.76 -9.06 -3.33
CA ILE A 17 -7.26 -7.70 -3.43
C ILE A 17 -8.77 -7.72 -3.27
N HIS A 18 -9.26 -7.03 -2.23
CA HIS A 18 -10.71 -6.97 -2.00
C HIS A 18 -11.39 -6.25 -3.18
N PRO A 19 -12.52 -6.78 -3.68
CA PRO A 19 -13.20 -6.17 -4.84
C PRO A 19 -13.63 -4.72 -4.65
N ALA A 20 -13.86 -4.28 -3.42
CA ALA A 20 -14.26 -2.90 -3.13
C ALA A 20 -13.09 -1.93 -3.03
N ALA A 21 -11.85 -2.40 -3.04
CA ALA A 21 -10.69 -1.51 -3.02
C ALA A 21 -10.65 -0.64 -4.28
N GLU A 22 -10.32 0.64 -4.11
CA GLU A 22 -10.20 1.57 -5.24
C GLU A 22 -8.76 1.65 -5.69
N ILE A 23 -8.49 1.24 -6.92
CA ILE A 23 -7.15 1.24 -7.49
C ILE A 23 -7.20 1.97 -8.82
N LEU A 24 -6.47 3.07 -8.91
CA LEU A 24 -6.44 3.90 -10.12
C LEU A 24 -5.39 3.40 -11.11
N GLY A 25 -5.32 4.01 -12.27
CA GLY A 25 -4.45 3.58 -13.36
C GLY A 25 -2.96 3.72 -13.06
N GLY A 26 -2.14 2.89 -13.71
CA GLY A 26 -0.69 2.94 -13.55
C GLY A 26 -0.15 2.32 -12.27
N VAL A 27 -0.99 1.65 -11.49
CA VAL A 27 -0.52 0.92 -10.32
C VAL A 27 0.17 -0.36 -10.76
N MET A 28 1.41 -0.54 -10.32
CA MET A 28 2.21 -1.72 -10.62
C MET A 28 2.41 -2.56 -9.37
N ILE A 29 2.13 -3.85 -9.46
CA ILE A 29 2.44 -4.80 -8.39
C ILE A 29 3.51 -5.74 -8.93
N ASP A 30 4.72 -5.58 -8.43
CA ASP A 30 5.87 -6.35 -8.87
C ASP A 30 6.08 -7.56 -7.96
N HIS A 31 6.26 -8.73 -8.54
CA HIS A 31 6.34 -9.99 -7.79
C HIS A 31 5.14 -10.15 -6.86
N ALA A 32 3.95 -10.18 -7.43
CA ALA A 32 2.69 -10.01 -6.72
C ALA A 32 2.39 -10.99 -5.58
N THR A 33 3.21 -12.00 -5.37
CA THR A 33 2.97 -13.03 -4.35
C THR A 33 2.81 -12.42 -2.95
N GLY A 34 1.74 -12.80 -2.27
CA GLY A 34 1.51 -12.39 -0.88
C GLY A 34 1.02 -10.97 -0.68
N VAL A 35 0.69 -10.24 -1.76
CA VAL A 35 0.13 -8.90 -1.61
C VAL A 35 -1.33 -8.99 -1.14
N VAL A 36 -1.66 -8.22 -0.11
CA VAL A 36 -3.03 -8.14 0.44
C VAL A 36 -3.47 -6.69 0.47
N ILE A 37 -4.61 -6.40 -0.12
CA ILE A 37 -5.18 -5.04 -0.17
C ILE A 37 -6.62 -5.10 0.34
N GLY A 38 -6.90 -4.42 1.43
CA GLY A 38 -8.17 -4.49 2.12
C GLY A 38 -9.28 -3.67 1.48
N GLU A 39 -10.49 -3.87 1.97
CA GLU A 39 -11.75 -3.39 1.39
C GLU A 39 -11.82 -1.88 1.14
N THR A 40 -11.39 -1.07 2.10
CA THR A 40 -11.52 0.39 2.00
C THR A 40 -10.23 1.08 1.57
N ALA A 41 -9.22 0.31 1.15
CA ALA A 41 -7.97 0.87 0.66
C ALA A 41 -8.20 1.66 -0.63
N LYS A 42 -7.47 2.77 -0.77
CA LYS A 42 -7.48 3.58 -1.99
C LYS A 42 -6.05 3.76 -2.45
N ILE A 43 -5.79 3.41 -3.69
CA ILE A 43 -4.46 3.50 -4.29
C ILE A 43 -4.55 4.39 -5.50
N ASP A 44 -3.87 5.52 -5.44
CA ASP A 44 -3.85 6.52 -6.50
C ASP A 44 -2.95 6.07 -7.65
N THR A 45 -2.79 6.93 -8.65
CA THR A 45 -2.05 6.59 -9.87
C THR A 45 -0.55 6.42 -9.63
N ASN A 46 0.10 5.58 -10.45
CA ASN A 46 1.56 5.42 -10.49
C ASN A 46 2.17 4.97 -9.17
N VAL A 47 1.45 4.17 -8.40
CA VAL A 47 1.96 3.55 -7.18
C VAL A 47 2.63 2.23 -7.53
N SER A 48 3.76 1.95 -6.88
CA SER A 48 4.48 0.68 -7.04
C SER A 48 4.41 -0.12 -5.75
N ILE A 49 3.99 -1.37 -5.85
CA ILE A 49 3.83 -2.27 -4.70
C ILE A 49 4.60 -3.55 -4.98
N PHE A 50 5.43 -3.96 -4.04
CA PHE A 50 6.25 -5.16 -4.19
C PHE A 50 5.68 -6.33 -3.40
N GLN A 51 6.29 -7.52 -3.52
CA GLN A 51 5.76 -8.74 -2.92
C GLN A 51 5.55 -8.63 -1.41
N GLY A 52 4.55 -9.32 -0.91
CA GLY A 52 4.30 -9.45 0.53
C GLY A 52 3.79 -8.19 1.21
N VAL A 53 3.47 -7.14 0.46
CA VAL A 53 2.93 -5.90 1.04
C VAL A 53 1.49 -6.12 1.49
N THR A 54 1.17 -5.65 2.70
CA THR A 54 -0.19 -5.67 3.24
C THR A 54 -0.68 -4.26 3.49
N LEU A 55 -1.81 -3.91 2.90
CA LEU A 55 -2.56 -2.69 3.20
C LEU A 55 -3.79 -3.12 3.99
N GLY A 56 -3.67 -3.13 5.30
CA GLY A 56 -4.64 -3.74 6.20
C GLY A 56 -5.42 -2.76 7.06
N GLY A 57 -6.49 -3.28 7.65
CA GLY A 57 -7.27 -2.56 8.64
C GLY A 57 -6.68 -2.74 10.03
N LYS A 58 -7.02 -1.84 10.94
CA LYS A 58 -6.54 -1.88 12.31
C LYS A 58 -7.69 -2.20 13.26
N GLY A 59 -7.52 -3.29 14.03
CA GLY A 59 -8.50 -3.68 15.03
C GLY A 59 -9.85 -4.10 14.45
N ASN A 60 -10.93 -3.86 15.21
CA ASN A 60 -12.30 -4.21 14.85
C ASN A 60 -13.08 -3.02 14.30
N GLU A 61 -12.42 -2.04 13.75
CA GLU A 61 -13.07 -0.86 13.22
C GLU A 61 -13.96 -1.22 12.03
N ARG A 62 -15.05 -0.47 11.88
CA ARG A 62 -15.96 -0.58 10.74
C ARG A 62 -15.81 0.67 9.87
N GLY A 63 -16.29 0.56 8.64
CA GLY A 63 -16.24 1.67 7.70
C GLY A 63 -14.84 1.84 7.13
N ASP A 64 -14.41 3.08 7.00
CA ASP A 64 -13.15 3.43 6.36
C ASP A 64 -11.99 3.14 7.31
N ARG A 65 -11.28 2.05 7.05
CA ARG A 65 -10.27 1.51 7.98
C ARG A 65 -8.97 1.06 7.32
N HIS A 66 -8.82 1.33 6.03
CA HIS A 66 -7.64 0.88 5.28
C HIS A 66 -6.85 2.06 4.73
N PRO A 67 -5.56 1.85 4.39
CA PRO A 67 -4.68 2.94 3.95
C PRO A 67 -5.12 3.63 2.67
N LYS A 68 -4.76 4.90 2.58
CA LYS A 68 -4.91 5.74 1.38
C LYS A 68 -3.52 6.04 0.85
N ILE A 69 -3.19 5.50 -0.30
CA ILE A 69 -1.85 5.62 -0.90
C ILE A 69 -1.94 6.63 -2.02
N GLN A 70 -1.25 7.74 -1.88
CA GLN A 70 -1.27 8.81 -2.87
C GLN A 70 -0.32 8.50 -4.04
N SER A 71 -0.42 9.32 -5.07
CA SER A 71 0.27 9.11 -6.34
C SER A 71 1.79 9.03 -6.18
N GLY A 72 2.41 8.14 -6.94
CA GLY A 72 3.86 8.03 -7.02
C GLY A 72 4.55 7.35 -5.83
N VAL A 73 3.78 6.82 -4.87
CA VAL A 73 4.34 6.12 -3.71
C VAL A 73 4.91 4.77 -4.12
N SER A 74 6.04 4.40 -3.49
CA SER A 74 6.64 3.07 -3.64
C SER A 74 6.65 2.37 -2.29
N ILE A 75 6.10 1.16 -2.25
CA ILE A 75 6.02 0.34 -1.04
C ILE A 75 6.79 -0.94 -1.28
N TYR A 76 7.96 -1.07 -0.66
CA TYR A 76 8.86 -2.19 -0.91
C TYR A 76 8.45 -3.44 -0.15
N ALA A 77 9.08 -4.56 -0.51
CA ALA A 77 8.66 -5.90 -0.15
C ALA A 77 8.41 -6.10 1.35
N SER A 78 7.38 -6.86 1.67
CA SER A 78 7.04 -7.31 3.02
C SER A 78 6.72 -6.19 4.00
N SER A 79 6.39 -5.00 3.49
CA SER A 79 5.94 -3.89 4.34
C SER A 79 4.47 -4.06 4.68
N THR A 80 4.09 -3.56 5.85
CA THR A 80 2.71 -3.57 6.32
C THR A 80 2.29 -2.15 6.66
N VAL A 81 1.17 -1.72 6.08
CA VAL A 81 0.58 -0.40 6.34
C VAL A 81 -0.80 -0.64 6.94
N LEU A 82 -1.03 -0.18 8.14
CA LEU A 82 -2.25 -0.50 8.90
C LEU A 82 -3.07 0.74 9.25
N GLY A 83 -4.36 0.62 9.02
CA GLY A 83 -5.35 1.60 9.45
C GLY A 83 -5.67 2.65 8.39
N ASN A 84 -6.63 3.50 8.71
CA ASN A 84 -7.03 4.59 7.83
C ASN A 84 -6.02 5.73 7.92
N ILE A 85 -4.86 5.52 7.33
CA ILE A 85 -3.78 6.50 7.29
C ILE A 85 -3.47 6.86 5.85
N THR A 86 -2.83 8.00 5.65
CA THR A 86 -2.48 8.50 4.33
C THR A 86 -0.98 8.47 4.13
N ILE A 87 -0.55 7.85 3.04
CA ILE A 87 0.84 7.87 2.62
C ILE A 87 0.95 8.92 1.52
N GLY A 88 1.67 10.00 1.82
CA GLY A 88 1.75 11.16 0.94
C GLY A 88 2.48 10.92 -0.36
N LYS A 89 2.20 11.75 -1.36
CA LYS A 89 2.74 11.62 -2.73
C LYS A 89 4.24 11.43 -2.76
N ASN A 90 4.67 10.54 -3.64
CA ASN A 90 6.09 10.30 -3.94
C ASN A 90 6.91 9.83 -2.73
N SER A 91 6.24 9.35 -1.69
CA SER A 91 6.93 8.79 -0.53
C SER A 91 7.38 7.37 -0.79
N THR A 92 8.35 6.91 -0.01
CA THR A 92 8.92 5.58 -0.12
C THR A 92 8.82 4.87 1.22
N ILE A 93 8.29 3.66 1.21
CA ILE A 93 8.26 2.80 2.38
C ILE A 93 9.26 1.68 2.17
N ALA A 94 10.33 1.68 2.96
CA ALA A 94 11.40 0.70 2.84
C ALA A 94 10.92 -0.71 3.17
N ALA A 95 11.58 -1.71 2.61
CA ALA A 95 11.19 -3.10 2.79
C ALA A 95 11.08 -3.50 4.26
N GLY A 96 10.08 -4.31 4.58
CA GLY A 96 9.90 -4.84 5.92
C GLY A 96 9.41 -3.84 6.96
N SER A 97 8.94 -2.67 6.53
CA SER A 97 8.48 -1.63 7.46
C SER A 97 7.07 -1.87 7.96
N LEU A 98 6.79 -1.39 9.18
CA LEU A 98 5.44 -1.38 9.74
C LEU A 98 5.01 0.07 9.92
N VAL A 99 4.08 0.53 9.08
CA VAL A 99 3.61 1.91 9.07
C VAL A 99 2.26 2.01 9.77
N LEU A 100 2.21 2.79 10.83
CA LEU A 100 1.02 2.94 11.67
C LEU A 100 0.50 4.38 11.72
N LYS A 101 1.17 5.31 11.07
CA LYS A 101 0.83 6.74 11.08
C LYS A 101 0.95 7.33 9.69
N ASP A 102 0.29 8.46 9.47
CA ASP A 102 0.41 9.19 8.22
C ASP A 102 1.87 9.48 7.87
N VAL A 103 2.15 9.46 6.59
CA VAL A 103 3.48 9.80 6.05
C VAL A 103 3.33 11.02 5.16
N ASP A 104 4.12 12.07 5.42
CA ASP A 104 4.10 13.28 4.62
C ASP A 104 4.60 13.02 3.20
N PRO A 105 4.20 13.85 2.23
CA PRO A 105 4.72 13.71 0.86
C PRO A 105 6.24 13.78 0.79
N ASN A 106 6.80 13.08 -0.19
CA ASN A 106 8.24 13.08 -0.49
C ASN A 106 9.11 12.63 0.68
N THR A 107 8.58 11.69 1.47
CA THR A 107 9.24 11.22 2.70
C THR A 107 9.60 9.75 2.57
N THR A 108 10.78 9.37 3.03
CA THR A 108 11.18 7.97 3.13
C THR A 108 11.09 7.52 4.58
N VAL A 109 10.39 6.42 4.83
CA VAL A 109 10.26 5.83 6.15
C VAL A 109 10.76 4.40 6.16
N ALA A 110 11.24 3.93 7.32
CA ALA A 110 11.71 2.57 7.49
C ALA A 110 11.62 2.13 8.94
N GLY A 111 11.50 0.83 9.14
CA GLY A 111 11.58 0.21 10.45
C GLY A 111 10.25 -0.29 11.00
N ILE A 112 10.32 -0.83 12.22
CA ILE A 112 9.18 -1.38 12.95
C ILE A 112 9.18 -0.78 14.36
N PRO A 113 8.34 0.23 14.67
CA PRO A 113 7.51 0.99 13.74
C PRO A 113 8.33 1.89 12.82
N ALA A 114 7.78 2.19 11.65
CA ALA A 114 8.47 2.99 10.66
C ALA A 114 8.71 4.42 11.16
N LYS A 115 9.89 4.93 10.87
CA LYS A 115 10.30 6.28 11.21
C LYS A 115 10.88 6.98 9.98
N VAL A 116 10.78 8.30 9.96
CA VAL A 116 11.30 9.09 8.85
C VAL A 116 12.81 8.96 8.77
N LEU A 117 13.29 8.60 7.58
CA LEU A 117 14.72 8.58 7.27
C LEU A 117 15.14 9.87 6.56
N SER A 118 14.31 10.35 5.64
CA SER A 118 14.60 11.55 4.86
C SER A 118 13.33 12.15 4.29
N THR A 119 13.38 13.39 3.95
CA THR A 119 12.29 14.13 3.33
C THR A 119 12.73 14.75 2.01
#